data_518cb50b8365b9e637d317e780066b56
#
_entry.id   518cb50b8365b9e637d317e780066b56
#
_cell.length_a   1.000
_cell.length_b   1.000
_cell.length_c   1.000
_cell.angle_alpha   90.00
_cell.angle_beta   90.00
_cell.angle_gamma   90.00
#
_symmetry.space_group_name_H-M   'P 1'
#
loop_
_entity.id
_entity.type
_entity.pdbx_description
1 polymer ?
#
loop_
_entity_poly.entity_id
_entity_poly.type
_entity_poly.pdbx_seq_one_letter_code
_entity_poly.pdbx_strand_id
1 'polypeptide(L)'
;MLPDHPLLTDIDSVRRLAGRSHQAIWFVKTATTHYIVKVVTDPLSRQFEREAALMVPEQKGISHALPLATGRTATTAYGIYPYLPGRTVRSVLLESPELAPRLGQEAGRALRSIHDVIAPSETAAWKERCQAKHDRYRAAVNGLLEPEWIERLDRFILLRLSLLAERSNQLQHDDVHLDNLLVENGHLCAFLDYGNHDYGDPWHDFVKCGLFQVETSPVFARHMIDGYFESEVPSNFWQIYSLYMAMVVFSSLVWAKRFDVDGLEAMQRRVLRIIRDHDGFQCEIPLWYERQNHD
;
A
#
# COMPACT_ATOMS: atom_id res chain seq x y z
N MET A 1 21.53 -5.51 -15.31
CA MET A 1 22.44 -4.48 -15.88
C MET A 1 21.72 -3.14 -15.72
N LEU A 2 22.44 -2.06 -15.37
CA LEU A 2 21.86 -0.72 -15.35
C LEU A 2 21.57 -0.23 -16.77
N PRO A 3 20.54 0.59 -16.98
CA PRO A 3 20.28 1.21 -18.28
C PRO A 3 21.35 2.25 -18.62
N ASP A 4 21.58 2.46 -19.92
CA ASP A 4 22.35 3.61 -20.41
C ASP A 4 21.43 4.83 -20.43
N HIS A 5 21.76 5.83 -19.58
CA HIS A 5 20.93 7.04 -19.42
C HIS A 5 21.76 8.24 -18.94
N PRO A 6 21.51 9.47 -19.44
CA PRO A 6 22.26 10.68 -19.05
C PRO A 6 22.30 10.99 -17.55
N LEU A 7 21.29 10.59 -16.77
CA LEU A 7 21.31 10.73 -15.30
C LEU A 7 22.28 9.76 -14.61
N LEU A 8 22.75 8.73 -15.30
CA LEU A 8 23.60 7.68 -14.76
C LEU A 8 25.03 7.77 -15.34
N THR A 9 25.54 8.97 -15.52
CA THR A 9 26.94 9.23 -15.89
C THR A 9 27.79 9.38 -14.64
N ASP A 10 29.11 9.21 -14.78
CA ASP A 10 30.12 9.38 -13.70
C ASP A 10 29.71 8.60 -12.41
N ILE A 11 29.40 7.31 -12.60
CA ILE A 11 29.00 6.43 -11.51
C ILE A 11 30.18 6.10 -10.61
N ASP A 12 30.10 6.51 -9.34
CA ASP A 12 31.08 6.17 -8.30
C ASP A 12 30.86 4.73 -7.77
N SER A 13 29.64 4.36 -7.52
CA SER A 13 29.31 3.03 -7.00
C SER A 13 27.88 2.60 -7.31
N VAL A 14 27.69 1.28 -7.34
CA VAL A 14 26.38 0.63 -7.54
C VAL A 14 26.21 -0.46 -6.51
N ARG A 15 25.05 -0.47 -5.85
CA ARG A 15 24.70 -1.50 -4.89
C ARG A 15 23.30 -2.03 -5.19
N ARG A 16 23.17 -3.35 -5.32
CA ARG A 16 21.84 -3.98 -5.44
C ARG A 16 21.14 -3.92 -4.09
N LEU A 17 19.90 -3.48 -4.09
CA LEU A 17 19.04 -3.50 -2.93
C LEU A 17 18.18 -4.76 -2.93
N ALA A 18 17.73 -5.18 -1.75
CA ALA A 18 16.71 -6.21 -1.64
C ALA A 18 15.40 -5.68 -2.27
N GLY A 19 14.78 -6.49 -3.10
CA GLY A 19 13.51 -6.18 -3.78
C GLY A 19 12.67 -7.45 -3.88
N ARG A 20 11.36 -7.30 -4.12
CA ARG A 20 10.49 -8.43 -4.38
C ARG A 20 10.78 -9.04 -5.76
N SER A 21 10.46 -10.31 -5.94
CA SER A 21 10.94 -11.26 -6.94
C SER A 21 10.91 -10.87 -8.43
N HIS A 22 10.22 -9.82 -8.82
CA HIS A 22 10.07 -9.46 -10.25
C HIS A 22 10.78 -8.16 -10.64
N GLN A 23 11.43 -7.48 -9.69
CA GLN A 23 12.05 -6.20 -9.92
C GLN A 23 13.47 -6.17 -9.34
N ALA A 24 14.45 -5.81 -10.16
CA ALA A 24 15.80 -5.50 -9.70
C ALA A 24 15.87 -4.04 -9.27
N ILE A 25 16.31 -3.79 -8.05
CA ILE A 25 16.43 -2.44 -7.48
C ILE A 25 17.90 -2.15 -7.21
N TRP A 26 18.37 -1.01 -7.66
CA TRP A 26 19.75 -0.57 -7.52
C TRP A 26 19.84 0.80 -6.87
N PHE A 27 20.69 0.94 -5.87
CA PHE A 27 21.19 2.22 -5.42
C PHE A 27 22.39 2.59 -6.28
N VAL A 28 22.35 3.76 -6.89
CA VAL A 28 23.42 4.29 -7.76
C VAL A 28 23.91 5.61 -7.20
N LYS A 29 25.20 5.67 -6.87
CA LYS A 29 25.88 6.90 -6.49
C LYS A 29 26.64 7.45 -7.69
N THR A 30 26.37 8.69 -8.05
CA THR A 30 27.15 9.44 -9.04
C THR A 30 28.01 10.51 -8.36
N ALA A 31 28.85 11.17 -9.10
CA ALA A 31 29.69 12.25 -8.57
C ALA A 31 28.89 13.42 -7.94
N THR A 32 27.66 13.64 -8.37
CA THR A 32 26.84 14.80 -7.96
C THR A 32 25.63 14.43 -7.11
N THR A 33 25.07 13.22 -7.24
CA THR A 33 23.81 12.85 -6.55
C THR A 33 23.63 11.32 -6.47
N HIS A 34 22.52 10.89 -5.88
CA HIS A 34 22.18 9.49 -5.72
C HIS A 34 20.82 9.19 -6.36
N TYR A 35 20.69 7.98 -6.92
CA TYR A 35 19.46 7.50 -7.56
C TYR A 35 19.08 6.11 -7.07
N ILE A 36 17.78 5.82 -7.17
CA ILE A 36 17.25 4.45 -7.16
C ILE A 36 16.86 4.10 -8.59
N VAL A 37 17.36 2.98 -9.09
CA VAL A 37 17.02 2.46 -10.42
C VAL A 37 16.24 1.16 -10.23
N LYS A 38 15.01 1.13 -10.72
CA LYS A 38 14.16 -0.06 -10.73
C LYS A 38 14.09 -0.60 -12.15
N VAL A 39 14.27 -1.93 -12.31
CA VAL A 39 14.29 -2.60 -13.62
C VAL A 39 13.41 -3.84 -13.56
N VAL A 40 12.56 -4.03 -14.56
CA VAL A 40 11.76 -5.25 -14.77
C VAL A 40 12.16 -5.92 -16.09
N THR A 41 12.09 -7.26 -16.13
CA THR A 41 12.42 -8.07 -17.31
C THR A 41 11.25 -8.19 -18.30
N ASP A 42 10.37 -7.20 -18.31
CA ASP A 42 9.28 -7.07 -19.28
C ASP A 42 9.42 -5.73 -19.99
N PRO A 43 9.90 -5.72 -21.26
CA PRO A 43 10.07 -4.48 -22.01
C PRO A 43 8.73 -3.83 -22.39
N LEU A 44 7.61 -4.55 -22.28
CA LEU A 44 6.26 -4.02 -22.57
C LEU A 44 5.59 -3.43 -21.32
N SER A 45 6.20 -3.60 -20.14
CA SER A 45 5.68 -3.01 -18.91
C SER A 45 5.58 -1.49 -19.02
N ARG A 46 4.42 -0.95 -18.65
CA ARG A 46 4.17 0.50 -18.59
C ARG A 46 4.10 1.03 -17.16
N GLN A 47 4.53 0.23 -16.17
CA GLN A 47 4.41 0.64 -14.77
C GLN A 47 5.14 1.95 -14.48
N PHE A 48 6.37 2.10 -14.98
CA PHE A 48 7.19 3.28 -14.70
C PHE A 48 6.63 4.55 -15.36
N GLU A 49 6.12 4.44 -16.60
CA GLU A 49 5.46 5.58 -17.26
C GLU A 49 4.16 5.97 -16.56
N ARG A 50 3.40 4.99 -16.03
CA ARG A 50 2.19 5.30 -15.23
C ARG A 50 2.55 5.99 -13.93
N GLU A 51 3.60 5.56 -13.23
CA GLU A 51 4.10 6.24 -12.03
C GLU A 51 4.59 7.67 -12.36
N ALA A 52 5.33 7.84 -13.46
CA ALA A 52 5.84 9.16 -13.88
C ALA A 52 4.73 10.14 -14.30
N ALA A 53 3.58 9.63 -14.69
CA ALA A 53 2.42 10.44 -15.06
C ALA A 53 1.58 10.91 -13.85
N LEU A 54 1.89 10.43 -12.63
CA LEU A 54 1.17 10.84 -11.44
C LEU A 54 1.46 12.29 -11.08
N MET A 55 0.41 13.05 -10.84
CA MET A 55 0.47 14.41 -10.31
C MET A 55 0.06 14.38 -8.84
N VAL A 56 0.99 13.98 -7.98
CA VAL A 56 0.77 14.00 -6.52
C VAL A 56 0.96 15.43 -6.02
N PRO A 57 0.03 15.97 -5.20
CA PRO A 57 0.15 17.32 -4.68
C PRO A 57 1.42 17.52 -3.86
N GLU A 58 2.06 18.66 -4.03
CA GLU A 58 3.19 19.03 -3.17
C GLU A 58 2.73 19.21 -1.73
N GLN A 59 3.44 18.60 -0.80
CA GLN A 59 3.20 18.73 0.63
C GLN A 59 4.47 19.19 1.32
N LYS A 60 4.35 20.22 2.16
CA LYS A 60 5.53 20.75 2.86
C LYS A 60 6.17 19.67 3.73
N GLY A 61 7.43 19.36 3.44
CA GLY A 61 8.23 18.37 4.18
C GLY A 61 7.97 16.91 3.81
N ILE A 62 7.08 16.63 2.85
CA ILE A 62 6.80 15.27 2.38
C ILE A 62 7.19 15.16 0.91
N SER A 63 8.08 14.23 0.61
CA SER A 63 8.50 13.90 -0.76
C SER A 63 7.78 12.65 -1.27
N HIS A 64 7.56 12.59 -2.58
CA HIS A 64 6.99 11.43 -3.25
C HIS A 64 8.02 10.86 -4.22
N ALA A 65 8.38 9.57 -4.03
CA ALA A 65 9.36 8.91 -4.89
C ALA A 65 8.74 8.55 -6.24
N LEU A 66 8.62 9.52 -7.12
CA LEU A 66 8.19 9.33 -8.51
C LEU A 66 9.40 9.28 -9.46
N PRO A 67 9.31 8.58 -10.62
CA PRO A 67 10.40 8.49 -11.56
C PRO A 67 10.79 9.86 -12.15
N LEU A 68 12.07 10.19 -12.12
CA LEU A 68 12.66 11.33 -12.84
C LEU A 68 12.80 11.04 -14.33
N ALA A 69 13.00 9.75 -14.66
CA ALA A 69 13.08 9.28 -16.03
C ALA A 69 12.62 7.83 -16.11
N THR A 70 12.08 7.47 -17.26
CA THR A 70 11.67 6.10 -17.60
C THR A 70 12.21 5.73 -18.96
N GLY A 71 12.36 4.43 -19.20
CA GLY A 71 12.81 3.98 -20.51
C GLY A 71 12.72 2.47 -20.66
N ARG A 72 13.14 2.01 -21.83
CA ARG A 72 13.08 0.61 -22.25
C ARG A 72 14.35 0.20 -23.00
N THR A 73 14.69 -1.07 -22.86
CA THR A 73 15.65 -1.75 -23.71
C THR A 73 14.96 -2.83 -24.51
N ALA A 74 15.69 -3.62 -25.28
CA ALA A 74 15.12 -4.77 -25.97
C ALA A 74 14.51 -5.82 -25.03
N THR A 75 14.95 -5.89 -23.75
CA THR A 75 14.59 -6.95 -22.81
C THR A 75 14.03 -6.44 -21.47
N THR A 76 14.06 -5.15 -21.21
CA THR A 76 13.68 -4.57 -19.91
C THR A 76 12.96 -3.25 -20.05
N ALA A 77 12.13 -2.91 -19.04
CA ALA A 77 11.71 -1.54 -18.77
C ALA A 77 12.34 -1.06 -17.46
N TYR A 78 12.57 0.25 -17.31
CA TYR A 78 13.17 0.82 -16.12
C TYR A 78 12.62 2.19 -15.74
N GLY A 79 12.75 2.52 -14.45
CA GLY A 79 12.53 3.85 -13.90
C GLY A 79 13.73 4.30 -13.07
N ILE A 80 14.11 5.58 -13.18
CA ILE A 80 15.15 6.23 -12.40
C ILE A 80 14.47 7.20 -11.45
N TYR A 81 14.66 7.01 -10.15
CA TYR A 81 14.01 7.76 -9.08
C TYR A 81 15.03 8.56 -8.30
N PRO A 82 14.65 9.67 -7.68
CA PRO A 82 15.51 10.33 -6.70
C PRO A 82 15.77 9.38 -5.53
N TYR A 83 16.98 9.41 -4.99
CA TYR A 83 17.22 8.81 -3.68
C TYR A 83 16.69 9.78 -2.61
N LEU A 84 15.75 9.33 -1.81
CA LEU A 84 15.23 10.09 -0.67
C LEU A 84 15.90 9.59 0.60
N PRO A 85 16.56 10.47 1.38
CA PRO A 85 17.15 10.08 2.66
C PRO A 85 16.09 9.76 3.70
N GLY A 86 16.46 8.98 4.72
CA GLY A 86 15.59 8.62 5.80
C GLY A 86 15.64 7.13 6.13
N ARG A 87 14.95 6.77 7.19
CA ARG A 87 14.76 5.39 7.66
C ARG A 87 13.31 5.00 7.49
N THR A 88 13.03 3.73 7.22
CA THR A 88 11.63 3.28 7.13
C THR A 88 10.92 3.45 8.48
N VAL A 89 9.62 3.78 8.43
CA VAL A 89 8.79 3.85 9.65
C VAL A 89 8.90 2.56 10.45
N ARG A 90 8.92 1.38 9.79
CA ARG A 90 9.12 0.10 10.47
C ARG A 90 10.39 0.11 11.32
N SER A 91 11.54 0.46 10.72
CA SER A 91 12.81 0.43 11.44
C SER A 91 12.86 1.42 12.59
N VAL A 92 12.21 2.58 12.44
CA VAL A 92 12.13 3.59 13.50
C VAL A 92 11.24 3.11 14.65
N LEU A 93 10.06 2.54 14.37
CA LEU A 93 9.13 2.09 15.40
C LEU A 93 9.62 0.87 16.19
N LEU A 94 10.49 0.05 15.60
CA LEU A 94 11.13 -1.06 16.33
C LEU A 94 12.14 -0.56 17.39
N GLU A 95 12.72 0.62 17.19
CA GLU A 95 13.69 1.22 18.11
C GLU A 95 13.06 2.29 19.02
N SER A 96 12.05 3.01 18.53
CA SER A 96 11.42 4.17 19.16
C SER A 96 9.89 4.09 19.02
N PRO A 97 9.22 3.13 19.68
CA PRO A 97 7.77 2.92 19.54
C PRO A 97 6.93 4.12 20.03
N GLU A 98 7.48 4.99 20.90
CA GLU A 98 6.85 6.22 21.36
C GLU A 98 6.57 7.23 20.24
N LEU A 99 7.22 7.09 19.09
CA LEU A 99 6.97 7.94 17.92
C LEU A 99 5.71 7.53 17.14
N ALA A 100 5.14 6.37 17.44
CA ALA A 100 4.01 5.82 16.68
C ALA A 100 2.79 6.77 16.58
N PRO A 101 2.33 7.45 17.64
CA PRO A 101 1.20 8.36 17.53
C PRO A 101 1.45 9.50 16.57
N ARG A 102 2.60 10.17 16.68
CA ARG A 102 2.96 11.30 15.82
C ARG A 102 3.13 10.86 14.36
N LEU A 103 3.93 9.83 14.12
CA LEU A 103 4.19 9.34 12.75
C LEU A 103 2.92 8.83 12.08
N GLY A 104 2.02 8.18 12.84
CA GLY A 104 0.71 7.78 12.35
C GLY A 104 -0.13 8.97 11.92
N GLN A 105 -0.27 9.99 12.76
CA GLN A 105 -1.02 11.20 12.43
C GLN A 105 -0.44 11.93 11.20
N GLU A 106 0.88 12.05 11.12
CA GLU A 106 1.54 12.66 9.96
C GLU A 106 1.27 11.86 8.68
N ALA A 107 1.35 10.53 8.74
CA ALA A 107 1.06 9.64 7.60
C ALA A 107 -0.40 9.73 7.15
N GLY A 108 -1.34 9.79 8.10
CA GLY A 108 -2.77 9.96 7.79
C GLY A 108 -3.07 11.28 7.07
N ARG A 109 -2.57 12.40 7.61
CA ARG A 109 -2.73 13.71 6.96
C ARG A 109 -2.10 13.76 5.57
N ALA A 110 -0.90 13.19 5.43
CA ALA A 110 -0.23 13.16 4.13
C ALA A 110 -0.96 12.28 3.11
N LEU A 111 -1.47 11.12 3.53
CA LEU A 111 -2.28 10.25 2.69
C LEU A 111 -3.56 10.93 2.21
N ARG A 112 -4.20 11.74 3.06
CA ARG A 112 -5.38 12.50 2.67
C ARG A 112 -5.12 13.42 1.48
N SER A 113 -3.99 14.12 1.46
CA SER A 113 -3.63 14.98 0.32
C SER A 113 -3.36 14.19 -0.97
N ILE A 114 -2.84 12.96 -0.88
CA ILE A 114 -2.73 12.07 -2.04
C ILE A 114 -4.12 11.75 -2.59
N HIS A 115 -5.08 11.49 -1.71
CA HIS A 115 -6.46 11.17 -2.06
C HIS A 115 -7.28 12.37 -2.59
N ASP A 116 -6.78 13.61 -2.51
CA ASP A 116 -7.42 14.76 -3.16
C ASP A 116 -7.29 14.73 -4.70
N VAL A 117 -6.45 13.86 -5.24
CA VAL A 117 -6.29 13.69 -6.69
C VAL A 117 -7.45 12.87 -7.27
N ILE A 118 -8.26 13.54 -8.10
CA ILE A 118 -9.40 12.91 -8.75
C ILE A 118 -8.95 12.08 -9.96
N ALA A 119 -9.56 10.94 -10.15
CA ALA A 119 -9.30 10.06 -11.29
C ALA A 119 -9.64 10.72 -12.63
N PRO A 120 -8.98 10.31 -13.73
CA PRO A 120 -9.43 10.63 -15.08
C PRO A 120 -10.91 10.25 -15.29
N SER A 121 -11.63 11.06 -16.06
CA SER A 121 -13.09 10.92 -16.26
C SER A 121 -13.52 9.58 -16.87
N GLU A 122 -12.65 8.96 -17.65
CA GLU A 122 -12.86 7.65 -18.28
C GLU A 122 -12.66 6.45 -17.33
N THR A 123 -12.27 6.69 -16.08
CA THR A 123 -12.05 5.62 -15.10
C THR A 123 -13.38 4.94 -14.77
N ALA A 124 -13.48 3.64 -15.05
CA ALA A 124 -14.67 2.85 -14.72
C ALA A 124 -14.98 2.89 -13.22
N ALA A 125 -16.27 2.84 -12.88
CA ALA A 125 -16.72 2.97 -11.50
C ALA A 125 -16.04 1.95 -10.56
N TRP A 126 -15.70 2.42 -9.36
CA TRP A 126 -14.96 1.61 -8.38
C TRP A 126 -15.68 0.32 -8.02
N LYS A 127 -16.99 0.40 -7.80
CA LYS A 127 -17.80 -0.76 -7.42
C LYS A 127 -17.63 -1.93 -8.39
N GLU A 128 -17.79 -1.66 -9.69
CA GLU A 128 -17.72 -2.70 -10.73
C GLU A 128 -16.32 -3.31 -10.79
N ARG A 129 -15.28 -2.48 -10.73
CA ARG A 129 -13.89 -2.94 -10.75
C ARG A 129 -13.53 -3.74 -9.51
N CYS A 130 -13.94 -3.25 -8.33
CA CYS A 130 -13.70 -3.90 -7.05
C CYS A 130 -14.42 -5.26 -6.98
N GLN A 131 -15.68 -5.32 -7.38
CA GLN A 131 -16.45 -6.57 -7.45
C GLN A 131 -15.81 -7.56 -8.41
N ALA A 132 -15.51 -7.16 -9.64
CA ALA A 132 -14.88 -8.05 -10.63
C ALA A 132 -13.50 -8.56 -10.14
N LYS A 133 -12.74 -7.73 -9.40
CA LYS A 133 -11.49 -8.15 -8.76
C LYS A 133 -11.76 -9.19 -7.68
N HIS A 134 -12.76 -8.97 -6.82
CA HIS A 134 -13.16 -9.93 -5.78
C HIS A 134 -13.61 -11.27 -6.36
N ASP A 135 -14.47 -11.26 -7.37
CA ASP A 135 -15.01 -12.48 -8.01
C ASP A 135 -13.87 -13.39 -8.53
N ARG A 136 -12.83 -12.79 -9.12
CA ARG A 136 -11.64 -13.54 -9.58
C ARG A 136 -10.89 -14.19 -8.40
N TYR A 137 -10.72 -13.48 -7.29
CA TYR A 137 -10.05 -14.01 -6.10
C TYR A 137 -10.90 -15.05 -5.39
N ARG A 138 -12.23 -14.84 -5.32
CA ARG A 138 -13.18 -15.79 -4.79
C ARG A 138 -13.12 -17.13 -5.52
N ALA A 139 -13.04 -17.10 -6.85
CA ALA A 139 -12.91 -18.31 -7.66
C ALA A 139 -11.58 -19.06 -7.42
N ALA A 140 -10.52 -18.36 -7.02
CA ALA A 140 -9.17 -18.90 -6.89
C ALA A 140 -8.78 -19.30 -5.46
N VAL A 141 -9.56 -18.98 -4.42
CA VAL A 141 -9.18 -19.13 -3.01
C VAL A 141 -9.37 -20.54 -2.47
N ASN A 142 -10.07 -21.43 -3.18
CA ASN A 142 -10.36 -22.77 -2.72
C ASN A 142 -9.09 -23.54 -2.30
N GLY A 143 -9.15 -24.17 -1.12
CA GLY A 143 -8.01 -24.88 -0.53
C GLY A 143 -6.96 -23.98 0.16
N LEU A 144 -7.19 -22.66 0.24
CA LEU A 144 -6.32 -21.71 0.95
C LEU A 144 -6.91 -21.24 2.28
N LEU A 145 -8.21 -21.39 2.44
CA LEU A 145 -8.99 -21.06 3.64
C LEU A 145 -10.07 -22.13 3.82
N GLU A 146 -10.49 -22.37 5.07
CA GLU A 146 -11.55 -23.31 5.37
C GLU A 146 -12.87 -22.93 4.67
N PRO A 147 -13.63 -23.89 4.12
CA PRO A 147 -14.83 -23.61 3.34
C PRO A 147 -15.86 -22.78 4.11
N GLU A 148 -16.02 -23.03 5.40
CA GLU A 148 -16.93 -22.28 6.26
C GLU A 148 -16.63 -20.78 6.30
N TRP A 149 -15.35 -20.43 6.39
CA TRP A 149 -14.91 -19.01 6.32
C TRP A 149 -15.15 -18.41 4.95
N ILE A 150 -14.91 -19.19 3.89
CA ILE A 150 -15.16 -18.73 2.52
C ILE A 150 -16.62 -18.36 2.34
N GLU A 151 -17.55 -19.24 2.76
CA GLU A 151 -18.99 -19.00 2.63
C GLU A 151 -19.48 -17.83 3.51
N ARG A 152 -18.96 -17.74 4.74
CA ARG A 152 -19.33 -16.68 5.67
C ARG A 152 -18.90 -15.31 5.16
N LEU A 153 -17.64 -15.20 4.73
CA LEU A 153 -17.08 -13.95 4.20
C LEU A 153 -17.74 -13.55 2.88
N ASP A 154 -17.99 -14.50 2.00
CA ASP A 154 -18.67 -14.26 0.73
C ASP A 154 -20.09 -13.68 0.97
N ARG A 155 -20.85 -14.27 1.87
CA ARG A 155 -22.16 -13.74 2.29
C ARG A 155 -22.04 -12.34 2.88
N PHE A 156 -21.06 -12.11 3.76
CA PHE A 156 -20.80 -10.79 4.37
C PHE A 156 -20.54 -9.73 3.30
N ILE A 157 -19.71 -10.05 2.30
CA ILE A 157 -19.34 -9.16 1.18
C ILE A 157 -20.57 -8.88 0.32
N LEU A 158 -21.29 -9.92 -0.12
CA LEU A 158 -22.47 -9.77 -1.00
C LEU A 158 -23.52 -8.82 -0.41
N LEU A 159 -23.78 -8.94 0.90
CA LEU A 159 -24.77 -8.10 1.61
C LEU A 159 -24.32 -6.62 1.71
N ARG A 160 -23.05 -6.32 1.49
CA ARG A 160 -22.46 -4.97 1.66
C ARG A 160 -21.95 -4.32 0.38
N LEU A 161 -21.99 -5.00 -0.77
CA LEU A 161 -21.51 -4.46 -2.05
C LEU A 161 -22.21 -3.15 -2.45
N SER A 162 -23.45 -2.92 -2.00
CA SER A 162 -24.16 -1.67 -2.26
C SER A 162 -23.47 -0.45 -1.62
N LEU A 163 -22.70 -0.63 -0.53
CA LEU A 163 -21.97 0.45 0.12
C LEU A 163 -20.91 1.08 -0.81
N LEU A 164 -20.50 0.38 -1.86
CA LEU A 164 -19.52 0.86 -2.83
C LEU A 164 -20.14 1.67 -3.97
N ALA A 165 -21.47 1.79 -4.05
CA ALA A 165 -22.15 2.40 -5.20
C ALA A 165 -21.81 3.89 -5.40
N GLU A 166 -21.61 4.62 -4.30
CA GLU A 166 -21.35 6.06 -4.29
C GLU A 166 -19.88 6.41 -4.00
N ARG A 167 -18.99 5.40 -4.04
CA ARG A 167 -17.57 5.66 -3.81
C ARG A 167 -16.92 6.26 -5.03
N SER A 168 -16.25 7.41 -4.84
CA SER A 168 -15.54 8.11 -5.90
C SER A 168 -14.23 7.42 -6.25
N ASN A 169 -13.76 7.63 -7.49
CA ASN A 169 -12.42 7.26 -7.89
C ASN A 169 -11.46 8.40 -7.58
N GLN A 170 -10.53 8.17 -6.66
CA GLN A 170 -9.44 9.07 -6.29
C GLN A 170 -8.12 8.30 -6.35
N LEU A 171 -7.00 9.00 -6.41
CA LEU A 171 -5.70 8.35 -6.41
C LEU A 171 -5.51 7.55 -5.11
N GLN A 172 -5.26 6.26 -5.24
CA GLN A 172 -4.84 5.38 -4.16
C GLN A 172 -3.34 5.11 -4.31
N HIS A 173 -2.61 5.09 -3.21
CA HIS A 173 -1.25 4.58 -3.20
C HIS A 173 -1.22 3.05 -3.38
N ASP A 174 -2.22 2.39 -2.81
CA ASP A 174 -2.51 0.93 -2.76
C ASP A 174 -1.36 0.06 -2.19
N ASP A 175 -0.32 0.68 -1.61
CA ASP A 175 0.75 -0.05 -0.90
C ASP A 175 1.33 0.74 0.30
N VAL A 176 0.49 1.42 1.08
CA VAL A 176 0.90 2.22 2.24
C VAL A 176 1.25 1.32 3.43
N HIS A 177 2.39 0.66 3.38
CA HIS A 177 2.92 -0.08 4.53
C HIS A 177 4.19 0.58 5.09
N LEU A 178 4.60 0.18 6.30
CA LEU A 178 5.63 0.89 7.07
C LEU A 178 7.00 0.97 6.39
N ASP A 179 7.28 0.10 5.42
CA ASP A 179 8.54 0.10 4.67
C ASP A 179 8.51 1.06 3.48
N ASN A 180 7.32 1.54 3.07
CA ASN A 180 7.13 2.53 2.01
C ASN A 180 6.99 3.96 2.55
N LEU A 181 7.18 4.16 3.85
CA LEU A 181 7.15 5.46 4.52
C LEU A 181 8.52 5.74 5.12
N LEU A 182 9.08 6.93 4.85
CA LEU A 182 10.37 7.34 5.41
C LEU A 182 10.23 8.38 6.51
N VAL A 183 11.15 8.31 7.45
CA VAL A 183 11.29 9.20 8.61
C VAL A 183 12.67 9.84 8.58
N GLU A 184 12.71 11.15 8.73
CA GLU A 184 13.94 11.92 8.95
C GLU A 184 13.73 12.88 10.12
N ASN A 185 14.70 12.99 11.01
CA ASN A 185 14.64 13.84 12.24
C ASN A 185 13.37 13.61 13.08
N GLY A 186 12.87 12.35 13.11
CA GLY A 186 11.69 11.95 13.87
C GLY A 186 10.34 12.37 13.26
N HIS A 187 10.31 12.83 12.03
CA HIS A 187 9.11 13.21 11.29
C HIS A 187 8.98 12.40 9.99
N LEU A 188 7.76 12.16 9.55
CA LEU A 188 7.50 11.59 8.23
C LEU A 188 8.05 12.53 7.16
N CYS A 189 8.82 11.99 6.21
CA CYS A 189 9.43 12.81 5.16
C CYS A 189 9.18 12.32 3.73
N ALA A 190 8.73 11.07 3.54
CA ALA A 190 8.45 10.60 2.18
C ALA A 190 7.50 9.41 2.11
N PHE A 191 6.83 9.31 0.95
CA PHE A 191 6.16 8.11 0.44
C PHE A 191 6.95 7.51 -0.70
N LEU A 192 7.13 6.19 -0.66
CA LEU A 192 7.86 5.40 -1.65
C LEU A 192 6.91 4.44 -2.38
N ASP A 193 7.32 4.02 -3.57
CA ASP A 193 6.76 2.88 -4.29
C ASP A 193 5.28 3.00 -4.68
N TYR A 194 5.03 3.89 -5.64
CA TYR A 194 3.73 4.07 -6.28
C TYR A 194 3.40 3.01 -7.35
N GLY A 195 4.19 1.93 -7.45
CA GLY A 195 4.04 0.90 -8.48
C GLY A 195 2.69 0.19 -8.48
N ASN A 196 2.01 0.16 -7.33
CA ASN A 196 0.69 -0.43 -7.17
C ASN A 196 -0.47 0.59 -7.22
N HIS A 197 -0.19 1.89 -7.43
CA HIS A 197 -1.23 2.91 -7.43
C HIS A 197 -2.40 2.55 -8.36
N ASP A 198 -3.59 2.95 -7.94
CA ASP A 198 -4.82 2.85 -8.73
C ASP A 198 -5.68 4.11 -8.51
N TYR A 199 -6.73 4.25 -9.27
CA TYR A 199 -7.77 5.24 -9.03
C TYR A 199 -9.02 4.53 -8.53
N GLY A 200 -9.35 4.66 -7.25
CA GLY A 200 -10.48 3.99 -6.63
C GLY A 200 -10.93 4.66 -5.35
N ASP A 201 -11.66 3.94 -4.50
CA ASP A 201 -12.06 4.47 -3.20
C ASP A 201 -10.84 4.72 -2.31
N PRO A 202 -10.56 5.97 -1.89
CA PRO A 202 -9.41 6.32 -1.06
C PRO A 202 -9.35 5.51 0.25
N TRP A 203 -10.47 5.08 0.79
CA TRP A 203 -10.51 4.30 2.02
C TRP A 203 -9.99 2.86 1.85
N HIS A 204 -9.82 2.39 0.61
CA HIS A 204 -9.19 1.09 0.36
C HIS A 204 -7.71 1.05 0.81
N ASP A 205 -6.99 2.17 0.82
CA ASP A 205 -5.60 2.21 1.29
C ASP A 205 -5.45 1.77 2.75
N PHE A 206 -6.48 1.96 3.58
CA PHE A 206 -6.46 1.56 4.98
C PHE A 206 -6.47 0.05 5.22
N VAL A 207 -6.69 -0.78 4.19
CA VAL A 207 -6.53 -2.24 4.33
C VAL A 207 -5.11 -2.61 4.78
N LYS A 208 -4.11 -1.78 4.46
CA LYS A 208 -2.72 -1.99 4.88
C LYS A 208 -2.54 -1.83 6.40
N CYS A 209 -3.38 -1.02 7.06
CA CYS A 209 -3.41 -0.93 8.52
C CYS A 209 -3.67 -2.31 9.13
N GLY A 210 -4.82 -2.90 8.86
CA GLY A 210 -5.19 -4.20 9.39
C GLY A 210 -4.40 -5.37 8.84
N LEU A 211 -3.92 -5.30 7.60
CA LEU A 211 -3.18 -6.40 6.98
C LEU A 211 -1.73 -6.49 7.46
N PHE A 212 -1.02 -5.35 7.58
CA PHE A 212 0.43 -5.32 7.82
C PHE A 212 0.87 -4.43 8.97
N GLN A 213 0.36 -3.20 9.09
CA GLN A 213 0.92 -2.21 10.01
C GLN A 213 0.74 -2.60 11.47
N VAL A 214 -0.43 -3.16 11.83
CA VAL A 214 -0.74 -3.60 13.21
C VAL A 214 0.20 -4.70 13.72
N GLU A 215 0.91 -5.42 12.86
CA GLU A 215 1.91 -6.40 13.29
C GLU A 215 3.15 -5.74 13.88
N THR A 216 3.42 -4.50 13.50
CA THR A 216 4.54 -3.72 14.04
C THR A 216 4.04 -2.75 15.11
N SER A 217 2.95 -2.00 14.83
CA SER A 217 2.41 -1.00 15.75
C SER A 217 0.91 -0.77 15.52
N PRO A 218 0.03 -1.35 16.33
CA PRO A 218 -1.39 -0.97 16.35
C PRO A 218 -1.60 0.52 16.64
N VAL A 219 -0.73 1.12 17.48
CA VAL A 219 -0.76 2.55 17.78
C VAL A 219 -0.57 3.40 16.53
N PHE A 220 0.42 3.07 15.69
CA PHE A 220 0.63 3.77 14.43
C PHE A 220 -0.58 3.65 13.50
N ALA A 221 -1.09 2.42 13.31
CA ALA A 221 -2.23 2.15 12.43
C ALA A 221 -3.48 2.92 12.84
N ARG A 222 -3.76 2.99 14.14
CA ARG A 222 -4.85 3.79 14.71
C ARG A 222 -4.66 5.26 14.40
N HIS A 223 -3.52 5.83 14.80
CA HIS A 223 -3.27 7.26 14.63
C HIS A 223 -3.17 7.67 13.15
N MET A 224 -2.88 6.73 12.24
CA MET A 224 -2.96 6.99 10.80
C MET A 224 -4.41 7.22 10.35
N ILE A 225 -5.37 6.44 10.85
CA ILE A 225 -6.80 6.66 10.61
C ILE A 225 -7.24 7.99 11.24
N ASP A 226 -6.91 8.21 12.52
CA ASP A 226 -7.27 9.43 13.25
C ASP A 226 -6.70 10.69 12.56
N GLY A 227 -5.44 10.63 12.13
CA GLY A 227 -4.77 11.73 11.43
C GLY A 227 -5.36 12.02 10.04
N TYR A 228 -5.87 11.02 9.36
CA TYR A 228 -6.53 11.18 8.06
C TYR A 228 -7.86 11.92 8.19
N PHE A 229 -8.65 11.62 9.21
CA PHE A 229 -9.95 12.25 9.44
C PHE A 229 -9.86 13.54 10.26
N GLU A 230 -8.78 13.75 11.01
CA GLU A 230 -8.46 14.93 11.85
C GLU A 230 -9.49 15.26 12.94
N SER A 231 -10.73 14.82 12.82
CA SER A 231 -11.82 15.06 13.77
C SER A 231 -12.41 13.74 14.24
N GLU A 232 -13.55 13.37 13.72
CA GLU A 232 -14.23 12.12 14.04
C GLU A 232 -14.20 11.18 12.83
N VAL A 233 -13.86 9.91 13.07
CA VAL A 233 -13.92 8.88 12.02
C VAL A 233 -15.38 8.63 11.68
N PRO A 234 -15.82 8.84 10.41
CA PRO A 234 -17.22 8.65 10.02
C PRO A 234 -17.70 7.22 10.31
N SER A 235 -18.90 7.08 10.85
CA SER A 235 -19.46 5.75 11.19
C SER A 235 -19.51 4.79 10.00
N ASN A 236 -19.81 5.30 8.80
CA ASN A 236 -19.81 4.50 7.58
C ASN A 236 -18.41 4.09 7.09
N PHE A 237 -17.33 4.71 7.61
CA PHE A 237 -15.98 4.26 7.34
C PHE A 237 -15.77 2.80 7.77
N TRP A 238 -16.20 2.44 8.97
CA TRP A 238 -16.00 1.10 9.50
C TRP A 238 -16.78 0.03 8.73
N GLN A 239 -17.95 0.37 8.23
CA GLN A 239 -18.74 -0.51 7.36
C GLN A 239 -17.99 -0.83 6.06
N ILE A 240 -17.41 0.20 5.43
CA ILE A 240 -16.67 0.07 4.18
C ILE A 240 -15.29 -0.58 4.43
N TYR A 241 -14.62 -0.19 5.51
CA TYR A 241 -13.34 -0.78 5.91
C TYR A 241 -13.47 -2.29 6.15
N SER A 242 -14.46 -2.73 6.95
CA SER A 242 -14.70 -4.16 7.21
C SER A 242 -15.03 -4.93 5.93
N LEU A 243 -15.77 -4.31 4.99
CA LEU A 243 -16.00 -4.90 3.67
C LEU A 243 -14.70 -5.11 2.90
N TYR A 244 -13.82 -4.10 2.85
CA TYR A 244 -12.52 -4.25 2.20
C TYR A 244 -11.64 -5.27 2.91
N MET A 245 -11.66 -5.32 4.25
CA MET A 245 -10.92 -6.33 5.01
C MET A 245 -11.40 -7.75 4.71
N ALA A 246 -12.71 -7.96 4.54
CA ALA A 246 -13.25 -9.25 4.10
C ALA A 246 -12.77 -9.62 2.69
N MET A 247 -12.77 -8.66 1.75
CA MET A 247 -12.25 -8.89 0.38
C MET A 247 -10.74 -9.15 0.36
N VAL A 248 -9.98 -8.46 1.22
CA VAL A 248 -8.53 -8.61 1.32
C VAL A 248 -8.11 -9.99 1.82
N VAL A 249 -8.95 -10.67 2.60
CA VAL A 249 -8.72 -12.08 3.00
C VAL A 249 -8.54 -12.97 1.78
N PHE A 250 -9.40 -12.84 0.78
CA PHE A 250 -9.32 -13.63 -0.45
C PHE A 250 -8.11 -13.25 -1.29
N SER A 251 -7.96 -11.95 -1.54
CA SER A 251 -6.92 -11.48 -2.46
C SER A 251 -5.51 -11.74 -1.94
N SER A 252 -5.26 -11.58 -0.64
CA SER A 252 -3.93 -11.77 -0.06
C SER A 252 -3.50 -13.24 -0.04
N LEU A 253 -4.41 -14.18 0.21
CA LEU A 253 -4.11 -15.62 0.14
C LEU A 253 -3.78 -16.06 -1.29
N VAL A 254 -4.58 -15.65 -2.26
CA VAL A 254 -4.34 -15.97 -3.68
C VAL A 254 -3.05 -15.32 -4.17
N TRP A 255 -2.79 -14.08 -3.76
CA TRP A 255 -1.55 -13.39 -4.08
C TRP A 255 -0.33 -14.13 -3.50
N ALA A 256 -0.37 -14.51 -2.21
CA ALA A 256 0.72 -15.24 -1.57
C ALA A 256 0.98 -16.58 -2.27
N LYS A 257 -0.07 -17.36 -2.55
CA LYS A 257 0.07 -18.62 -3.30
C LYS A 257 0.76 -18.44 -4.65
N ARG A 258 0.51 -17.32 -5.33
CA ARG A 258 1.01 -17.07 -6.69
C ARG A 258 2.42 -16.50 -6.72
N PHE A 259 2.76 -15.62 -5.78
CA PHE A 259 3.97 -14.78 -5.86
C PHE A 259 4.91 -14.91 -4.66
N ASP A 260 4.46 -15.51 -3.56
CA ASP A 260 5.20 -15.63 -2.32
C ASP A 260 4.83 -16.95 -1.61
N VAL A 261 5.12 -18.07 -2.28
CA VAL A 261 4.74 -19.42 -1.79
C VAL A 261 5.36 -19.70 -0.42
N ASP A 262 6.59 -19.27 -0.19
CA ASP A 262 7.28 -19.45 1.10
C ASP A 262 6.63 -18.62 2.21
N GLY A 263 6.00 -17.49 1.87
CA GLY A 263 5.25 -16.63 2.79
C GLY A 263 3.78 -17.02 2.99
N LEU A 264 3.27 -18.05 2.31
CA LEU A 264 1.85 -18.42 2.34
C LEU A 264 1.36 -18.73 3.75
N GLU A 265 2.09 -19.49 4.56
CA GLU A 265 1.71 -19.78 5.95
C GLU A 265 1.65 -18.52 6.81
N ALA A 266 2.58 -17.59 6.62
CA ALA A 266 2.55 -16.30 7.31
C ALA A 266 1.30 -15.49 6.90
N MET A 267 0.93 -15.53 5.63
CA MET A 267 -0.27 -14.89 5.13
C MET A 267 -1.55 -15.54 5.69
N GLN A 268 -1.59 -16.86 5.81
CA GLN A 268 -2.71 -17.57 6.44
C GLN A 268 -2.87 -17.17 7.92
N ARG A 269 -1.78 -17.11 8.69
CA ARG A 269 -1.84 -16.60 10.07
C ARG A 269 -2.35 -15.17 10.16
N ARG A 270 -1.93 -14.32 9.24
CA ARG A 270 -2.37 -12.91 9.14
C ARG A 270 -3.86 -12.80 8.84
N VAL A 271 -4.35 -13.58 7.90
CA VAL A 271 -5.79 -13.66 7.57
C VAL A 271 -6.62 -14.13 8.75
N LEU A 272 -6.18 -15.17 9.48
CA LEU A 272 -6.88 -15.63 10.68
C LEU A 272 -6.87 -14.57 11.80
N ARG A 273 -5.82 -13.74 11.89
CA ARG A 273 -5.81 -12.57 12.80
C ARG A 273 -6.86 -11.55 12.38
N ILE A 274 -6.95 -11.19 11.09
CA ILE A 274 -7.97 -10.28 10.57
C ILE A 274 -9.37 -10.76 10.92
N ILE A 275 -9.66 -12.04 10.72
CA ILE A 275 -10.96 -12.64 11.08
C ILE A 275 -11.22 -12.47 12.58
N ARG A 276 -10.25 -12.70 13.45
CA ARG A 276 -10.37 -12.49 14.90
C ARG A 276 -10.54 -11.04 15.28
N ASP A 277 -9.80 -10.13 14.64
CA ASP A 277 -9.87 -8.69 14.90
C ASP A 277 -11.26 -8.12 14.63
N HIS A 278 -12.03 -8.74 13.74
CA HIS A 278 -13.41 -8.39 13.42
C HIS A 278 -14.45 -9.32 14.07
N ASP A 279 -14.08 -10.13 15.07
CA ASP A 279 -14.95 -11.14 15.70
C ASP A 279 -15.68 -12.01 14.65
N GLY A 280 -14.94 -12.55 13.69
CA GLY A 280 -15.50 -13.29 12.58
C GLY A 280 -16.42 -12.45 11.69
N PHE A 281 -16.17 -11.16 11.58
CA PHE A 281 -16.96 -10.16 10.85
C PHE A 281 -18.36 -9.92 11.42
N GLN A 282 -18.51 -10.08 12.75
CA GLN A 282 -19.66 -9.57 13.50
C GLN A 282 -19.44 -8.10 13.92
N CYS A 283 -18.18 -7.68 14.09
CA CYS A 283 -17.78 -6.30 14.42
C CYS A 283 -17.18 -5.60 13.20
N GLU A 284 -17.65 -4.40 12.91
CA GLU A 284 -17.11 -3.55 11.84
C GLU A 284 -15.81 -2.87 12.27
N ILE A 285 -15.76 -2.42 13.53
CA ILE A 285 -14.54 -1.83 14.12
C ILE A 285 -13.62 -2.97 14.59
N PRO A 286 -12.36 -3.01 14.16
CA PRO A 286 -11.45 -4.07 14.56
C PRO A 286 -10.96 -3.88 16.02
N LEU A 287 -10.74 -4.98 16.73
CA LEU A 287 -10.31 -4.98 18.15
C LEU A 287 -9.02 -4.17 18.39
N TRP A 288 -8.11 -4.13 17.43
CA TRP A 288 -6.86 -3.37 17.58
C TRP A 288 -7.08 -1.86 17.59
N TYR A 289 -8.19 -1.37 17.04
CA TYR A 289 -8.55 0.05 17.09
C TYR A 289 -9.26 0.40 18.40
N GLU A 290 -10.15 -0.46 18.90
CA GLU A 290 -10.93 -0.22 20.12
C GLU A 290 -10.08 -0.32 21.40
N ARG A 291 -9.20 -1.32 21.53
CA ARG A 291 -8.46 -1.63 22.76
C ARG A 291 -7.58 -0.49 23.29
N GLN A 292 -7.25 0.49 22.46
CA GLN A 292 -6.43 1.63 22.87
C GLN A 292 -7.25 2.82 23.36
N ASN A 293 -8.59 2.71 23.42
CA ASN A 293 -9.44 3.73 24.05
C ASN A 293 -9.56 3.56 25.59
N HIS A 294 -8.94 2.53 26.17
CA HIS A 294 -9.07 2.18 27.57
C HIS A 294 -7.76 2.23 28.35
N ASP A 295 -6.63 2.61 27.72
CA ASP A 295 -5.33 2.88 28.32
C ASP A 295 -5.02 4.39 28.27
#